data_5e904de3d2d8037a467f6edcfaf2ddc2
#
_entry.id   5e904de3d2d8037a467f6edcfaf2ddc2
#
_cell.length_a   1.000
_cell.length_b   1.000
_cell.length_c   1.000
_cell.angle_alpha   90.00
_cell.angle_beta   90.00
_cell.angle_gamma   90.00
#
_symmetry.space_group_name_H-M   'P 1'
#
loop_
_entity.id
_entity.type
_entity.pdbx_description
1 polymer ?
#
loop_
_entity_poly.entity_id
_entity_poly.type
_entity_poly.pdbx_seq_one_letter_code
_entity_poly.pdbx_strand_id
1 'polypeptide(L)'
;MLLLLLGVITALVSDSIGTVFRLVIAIGSGPGVVLVLRWFWWRVNAAAELAAMLCGFGVGLLTSVIPLVRIDDYGIRLTVITGVSAVVWLTALLLAPPESDEVLERFVRQVRPPGPGWARLRQRVGVTPLETLPALLRRFLLANGVLFGGLLGTGAFLLHQQLAGWSGLALLVLCVLLLRRSNQQNAATSP
;
A
#
# COMPACT_ATOMS: atom_id res chain seq x y z
N MET A 1 -17.86 16.72 9.06
CA MET A 1 -18.73 16.48 10.22
C MET A 1 -18.96 14.99 10.50
N LEU A 2 -19.41 14.21 9.51
CA LEU A 2 -19.66 12.76 9.67
C LEU A 2 -18.43 11.98 10.17
N LEU A 3 -17.24 12.21 9.61
CA LEU A 3 -15.98 11.56 10.02
C LEU A 3 -15.57 11.91 11.44
N LEU A 4 -15.82 13.13 11.88
CA LEU A 4 -15.54 13.59 13.22
C LEU A 4 -16.47 12.89 14.23
N LEU A 5 -17.75 12.77 13.90
CA LEU A 5 -18.75 12.08 14.70
C LEU A 5 -18.43 10.59 14.82
N LEU A 6 -18.08 9.93 13.71
CA LEU A 6 -17.60 8.54 13.70
C LEU A 6 -16.35 8.37 14.55
N GLY A 7 -15.38 9.29 14.46
CA GLY A 7 -14.16 9.28 15.28
C GLY A 7 -14.47 9.38 16.78
N VAL A 8 -15.37 10.28 17.16
CA VAL A 8 -15.78 10.44 18.57
C VAL A 8 -16.51 9.17 19.07
N ILE A 9 -17.45 8.63 18.28
CA ILE A 9 -18.16 7.38 18.64
C ILE A 9 -17.14 6.24 18.81
N THR A 10 -16.20 6.09 17.88
CA THR A 10 -15.15 5.06 17.95
C THR A 10 -14.29 5.24 19.20
N ALA A 11 -13.91 6.47 19.54
CA ALA A 11 -13.12 6.77 20.73
C ALA A 11 -13.85 6.45 22.03
N LEU A 12 -15.19 6.63 22.07
CA LEU A 12 -16.02 6.36 23.25
C LEU A 12 -16.31 4.87 23.45
N VAL A 13 -16.36 4.10 22.34
CA VAL A 13 -16.72 2.67 22.36
C VAL A 13 -15.48 1.77 22.46
N SER A 14 -14.29 2.28 22.16
CA SER A 14 -13.07 1.48 22.12
C SER A 14 -12.34 1.49 23.47
N ASP A 15 -12.04 0.29 23.97
CA ASP A 15 -11.28 0.11 25.22
C ASP A 15 -9.82 0.56 25.10
N SER A 16 -9.26 0.62 23.90
CA SER A 16 -7.91 1.10 23.65
C SER A 16 -7.68 1.60 22.22
N ILE A 17 -6.79 2.57 22.07
CA ILE A 17 -6.32 3.07 20.76
C ILE A 17 -5.73 1.92 19.92
N GLY A 18 -5.05 0.97 20.54
CA GLY A 18 -4.48 -0.19 19.87
C GLY A 18 -5.54 -1.06 19.18
N THR A 19 -6.73 -1.20 19.76
CA THR A 19 -7.84 -1.95 19.14
C THR A 19 -8.35 -1.26 17.89
N VAL A 20 -8.48 0.07 17.91
CA VAL A 20 -8.88 0.87 16.73
C VAL A 20 -7.85 0.75 15.62
N PHE A 21 -6.56 0.88 15.95
CA PHE A 21 -5.47 0.71 14.98
C PHE A 21 -5.48 -0.66 14.31
N ARG A 22 -5.63 -1.71 15.10
CA ARG A 22 -5.72 -3.09 14.58
C ARG A 22 -6.92 -3.28 13.66
N LEU A 23 -8.06 -2.69 13.98
CA LEU A 23 -9.25 -2.72 13.14
C LEU A 23 -9.02 -2.01 11.80
N VAL A 24 -8.45 -0.81 11.81
CA VAL A 24 -8.13 -0.05 10.60
C VAL A 24 -7.16 -0.80 9.69
N ILE A 25 -6.09 -1.39 10.26
CA ILE A 25 -5.14 -2.20 9.50
C ILE A 25 -5.82 -3.45 8.93
N ALA A 26 -6.65 -4.12 9.73
CA ALA A 26 -7.38 -5.31 9.28
C ALA A 26 -8.30 -5.00 8.09
N ILE A 27 -9.06 -3.92 8.13
CA ILE A 27 -9.92 -3.47 7.03
C ILE A 27 -9.07 -3.13 5.79
N GLY A 28 -7.95 -2.45 5.97
CA GLY A 28 -7.05 -2.04 4.89
C GLY A 28 -6.25 -3.19 4.25
N SER A 29 -6.11 -4.32 4.93
CA SER A 29 -5.33 -5.46 4.42
C SER A 29 -5.95 -6.11 3.17
N GLY A 30 -7.27 -6.10 3.04
CA GLY A 30 -7.98 -6.63 1.87
C GLY A 30 -7.65 -5.87 0.57
N PRO A 31 -7.90 -4.57 0.48
CA PRO A 31 -7.65 -3.80 -0.74
C PRO A 31 -6.17 -3.52 -1.00
N GLY A 32 -5.30 -3.58 0.01
CA GLY A 32 -3.89 -3.21 -0.12
C GLY A 32 -3.17 -3.96 -1.25
N VAL A 33 -3.41 -5.25 -1.40
CA VAL A 33 -2.78 -6.08 -2.43
C VAL A 33 -3.25 -5.67 -3.83
N VAL A 34 -4.53 -5.46 -4.05
CA VAL A 34 -5.07 -5.13 -5.38
C VAL A 34 -4.62 -3.73 -5.83
N LEU A 35 -4.52 -2.77 -4.90
CA LEU A 35 -4.03 -1.42 -5.20
C LEU A 35 -2.56 -1.43 -5.63
N VAL A 36 -1.73 -2.26 -4.99
CA VAL A 36 -0.32 -2.45 -5.42
C VAL A 36 -0.25 -3.16 -6.77
N LEU A 37 -1.07 -4.21 -6.96
CA LEU A 37 -1.07 -5.01 -8.19
C LEU A 37 -1.44 -4.18 -9.43
N ARG A 38 -2.29 -3.16 -9.31
CA ARG A 38 -2.64 -2.23 -10.38
C ARG A 38 -1.43 -1.57 -11.04
N TRP A 39 -0.37 -1.30 -10.31
CA TRP A 39 0.87 -0.74 -10.86
C TRP A 39 1.65 -1.70 -11.74
N PHE A 40 1.41 -3.01 -11.57
CA PHE A 40 2.11 -4.07 -12.28
C PHE A 40 1.29 -4.72 -13.37
N TRP A 41 -0.05 -4.69 -13.26
CA TRP A 41 -0.95 -5.43 -14.13
C TRP A 41 -2.13 -4.59 -14.62
N TRP A 42 -2.21 -4.40 -15.94
CA TRP A 42 -3.21 -3.58 -16.62
C TRP A 42 -4.66 -4.10 -16.48
N ARG A 43 -4.84 -5.39 -16.23
CA ARG A 43 -6.16 -6.01 -16.15
C ARG A 43 -6.91 -5.66 -14.86
N VAL A 44 -6.22 -5.15 -13.84
CA VAL A 44 -6.88 -4.72 -12.60
C VAL A 44 -7.84 -3.59 -12.92
N ASN A 45 -9.15 -3.86 -12.71
CA ASN A 45 -10.25 -2.95 -13.00
C ASN A 45 -10.89 -2.40 -11.72
N ALA A 46 -11.74 -1.39 -11.88
CA ALA A 46 -12.44 -0.75 -10.77
C ALA A 46 -13.35 -1.74 -10.00
N ALA A 47 -13.91 -2.75 -10.69
CA ALA A 47 -14.74 -3.77 -10.05
C ALA A 47 -13.93 -4.62 -9.05
N ALA A 48 -12.70 -5.01 -9.40
CA ALA A 48 -11.82 -5.74 -8.49
C ALA A 48 -11.40 -4.90 -7.27
N GLU A 49 -11.10 -3.62 -7.48
CA GLU A 49 -10.78 -2.69 -6.38
C GLU A 49 -11.96 -2.52 -5.42
N LEU A 50 -13.15 -2.29 -5.96
CA LEU A 50 -14.37 -2.15 -5.17
C LEU A 50 -14.71 -3.44 -4.42
N ALA A 51 -14.60 -4.59 -5.08
CA ALA A 51 -14.82 -5.89 -4.46
C ALA A 51 -13.84 -6.15 -3.31
N ALA A 52 -12.56 -5.81 -3.48
CA ALA A 52 -11.55 -5.91 -2.42
C ALA A 52 -11.85 -4.99 -1.23
N MET A 53 -12.28 -3.75 -1.48
CA MET A 53 -12.65 -2.79 -0.45
C MET A 53 -13.88 -3.24 0.35
N LEU A 54 -14.95 -3.63 -0.34
CA LEU A 54 -16.19 -4.07 0.30
C LEU A 54 -15.98 -5.38 1.08
N CYS A 55 -15.25 -6.33 0.50
CA CYS A 55 -14.94 -7.59 1.16
C CYS A 55 -14.00 -7.38 2.35
N GLY A 56 -12.91 -6.64 2.19
CA GLY A 56 -11.98 -6.34 3.27
C GLY A 56 -12.64 -5.64 4.45
N PHE A 57 -13.51 -4.65 4.16
CA PHE A 57 -14.30 -3.96 5.18
C PHE A 57 -15.32 -4.92 5.84
N GLY A 58 -16.10 -5.65 5.06
CA GLY A 58 -17.13 -6.56 5.56
C GLY A 58 -16.54 -7.69 6.42
N VAL A 59 -15.55 -8.41 5.91
CA VAL A 59 -14.90 -9.50 6.65
C VAL A 59 -14.14 -8.97 7.87
N GLY A 60 -13.49 -7.79 7.74
CA GLY A 60 -12.81 -7.11 8.84
C GLY A 60 -13.74 -6.78 9.99
N LEU A 61 -14.92 -6.22 9.69
CA LEU A 61 -15.97 -5.96 10.71
C LEU A 61 -16.54 -7.25 11.29
N LEU A 62 -16.94 -8.21 10.45
CA LEU A 62 -17.51 -9.48 10.89
C LEU A 62 -16.58 -10.20 11.89
N THR A 63 -15.32 -10.34 11.54
CA THR A 63 -14.32 -11.06 12.37
C THR A 63 -13.87 -10.28 13.60
N SER A 64 -14.18 -8.98 13.68
CA SER A 64 -13.82 -8.11 14.82
C SER A 64 -14.95 -7.92 15.81
N VAL A 65 -16.19 -7.84 15.32
CA VAL A 65 -17.35 -7.39 16.11
C VAL A 65 -18.31 -8.53 16.44
N ILE A 66 -18.53 -9.47 15.51
CA ILE A 66 -19.54 -10.52 15.70
C ILE A 66 -18.96 -11.68 16.55
N PRO A 67 -19.50 -11.97 17.73
CA PRO A 67 -18.95 -12.99 18.65
C PRO A 67 -18.84 -14.39 18.02
N LEU A 68 -19.79 -14.76 17.13
CA LEU A 68 -19.84 -16.08 16.52
C LEU A 68 -18.65 -16.36 15.56
N VAL A 69 -18.15 -15.31 14.89
CA VAL A 69 -17.06 -15.40 13.90
C VAL A 69 -15.82 -14.60 14.32
N ARG A 70 -15.79 -14.16 15.57
CA ARG A 70 -14.68 -13.37 16.10
C ARG A 70 -13.39 -14.18 16.10
N ILE A 71 -12.36 -13.58 15.56
CA ILE A 71 -11.00 -14.15 15.55
C ILE A 71 -10.14 -13.26 16.45
N ASP A 72 -9.78 -13.77 17.61
CA ASP A 72 -9.02 -13.02 18.63
C ASP A 72 -7.53 -12.90 18.24
N ASP A 73 -6.97 -13.93 17.58
CA ASP A 73 -5.61 -13.86 17.07
C ASP A 73 -5.53 -12.89 15.88
N TYR A 74 -4.71 -11.85 16.06
CA TYR A 74 -4.59 -10.78 15.07
C TYR A 74 -3.95 -11.26 13.75
N GLY A 75 -2.97 -12.17 13.81
CA GLY A 75 -2.30 -12.71 12.63
C GLY A 75 -3.23 -13.59 11.80
N ILE A 76 -3.97 -14.48 12.45
CA ILE A 76 -4.97 -15.33 11.79
C ILE A 76 -6.07 -14.46 11.17
N ARG A 77 -6.55 -13.46 11.88
CA ARG A 77 -7.56 -12.51 11.38
C ARG A 77 -7.11 -11.79 10.10
N LEU A 78 -5.89 -11.25 10.09
CA LEU A 78 -5.32 -10.62 8.90
C LEU A 78 -5.22 -11.60 7.73
N THR A 79 -4.77 -12.82 7.99
CA THR A 79 -4.63 -13.86 6.97
C THR A 79 -6.00 -14.22 6.37
N VAL A 80 -7.02 -14.38 7.20
CA VAL A 80 -8.39 -14.68 6.75
C VAL A 80 -8.94 -13.52 5.91
N ILE A 81 -8.85 -12.28 6.40
CA ILE A 81 -9.35 -11.11 5.66
C ILE A 81 -8.64 -10.98 4.32
N THR A 82 -7.33 -11.07 4.29
CA THR A 82 -6.54 -10.96 3.06
C THR A 82 -6.84 -12.10 2.10
N GLY A 83 -6.93 -13.34 2.60
CA GLY A 83 -7.22 -14.52 1.79
C GLY A 83 -8.62 -14.49 1.18
N VAL A 84 -9.65 -14.23 1.98
CA VAL A 84 -11.03 -14.13 1.50
C VAL A 84 -11.17 -12.96 0.52
N SER A 85 -10.60 -11.80 0.86
CA SER A 85 -10.60 -10.64 -0.02
C SER A 85 -9.89 -10.95 -1.35
N ALA A 86 -8.77 -11.68 -1.32
CA ALA A 86 -8.03 -12.08 -2.52
C ALA A 86 -8.89 -12.97 -3.45
N VAL A 87 -9.60 -13.94 -2.91
CA VAL A 87 -10.52 -14.79 -3.68
C VAL A 87 -11.63 -13.95 -4.31
N VAL A 88 -12.24 -13.05 -3.55
CA VAL A 88 -13.36 -12.22 -4.01
C VAL A 88 -12.92 -11.26 -5.11
N TRP A 89 -11.83 -10.51 -4.92
CA TRP A 89 -11.39 -9.56 -5.94
C TRP A 89 -10.80 -10.25 -7.17
N LEU A 90 -10.15 -11.44 -7.04
CA LEU A 90 -9.72 -12.24 -8.19
C LEU A 90 -10.93 -12.72 -9.01
N THR A 91 -11.98 -13.17 -8.34
CA THR A 91 -13.23 -13.58 -9.00
C THR A 91 -13.85 -12.39 -9.72
N ALA A 92 -13.97 -11.23 -9.06
CA ALA A 92 -14.47 -10.01 -9.68
C ALA A 92 -13.62 -9.58 -10.88
N LEU A 93 -12.28 -9.69 -10.79
CA LEU A 93 -11.36 -9.39 -11.87
C LEU A 93 -11.56 -10.29 -13.10
N LEU A 94 -11.85 -11.57 -12.88
CA LEU A 94 -12.05 -12.54 -13.96
C LEU A 94 -13.42 -12.40 -14.62
N LEU A 95 -14.46 -12.11 -13.84
CA LEU A 95 -15.84 -12.00 -14.32
C LEU A 95 -16.15 -10.64 -14.95
N ALA A 96 -15.58 -9.56 -14.42
CA ALA A 96 -15.81 -8.23 -14.94
C ALA A 96 -15.03 -7.99 -16.26
N PRO A 97 -15.61 -7.27 -17.22
CA PRO A 97 -14.91 -6.89 -18.44
C PRO A 97 -13.70 -6.01 -18.09
N PRO A 98 -12.63 -6.11 -18.89
CA PRO A 98 -11.50 -5.19 -18.74
C PRO A 98 -11.95 -3.74 -19.00
N GLU A 99 -11.18 -2.78 -18.47
CA GLU A 99 -11.40 -1.36 -18.78
C GLU A 99 -11.29 -1.11 -20.29
N SER A 100 -12.01 -0.11 -20.79
CA SER A 100 -11.98 0.23 -22.23
C SER A 100 -10.57 0.66 -22.67
N ASP A 101 -10.22 0.37 -23.91
CA ASP A 101 -8.91 0.73 -24.49
C ASP A 101 -8.63 2.23 -24.35
N GLU A 102 -9.65 3.07 -24.51
CA GLU A 102 -9.52 4.53 -24.33
C GLU A 102 -9.09 4.95 -22.92
N VAL A 103 -9.68 4.32 -21.90
CA VAL A 103 -9.35 4.59 -20.49
C VAL A 103 -7.94 4.12 -20.19
N LEU A 104 -7.56 2.92 -20.66
CA LEU A 104 -6.23 2.36 -20.49
C LEU A 104 -5.16 3.20 -21.19
N GLU A 105 -5.40 3.63 -22.42
CA GLU A 105 -4.46 4.49 -23.15
C GLU A 105 -4.29 5.86 -22.49
N ARG A 106 -5.40 6.48 -22.06
CA ARG A 106 -5.35 7.74 -21.29
C ARG A 106 -4.52 7.59 -20.02
N PHE A 107 -4.76 6.52 -19.28
CA PHE A 107 -3.98 6.23 -18.07
C PHE A 107 -2.49 6.05 -18.37
N VAL A 108 -2.15 5.28 -19.40
CA VAL A 108 -0.74 5.05 -19.80
C VAL A 108 -0.06 6.34 -20.24
N ARG A 109 -0.75 7.23 -21.00
CA ARG A 109 -0.21 8.54 -21.40
C ARG A 109 0.07 9.44 -20.20
N GLN A 110 -0.83 9.42 -19.22
CA GLN A 110 -0.76 10.32 -18.07
C GLN A 110 0.21 9.79 -16.98
N VAL A 111 0.13 8.52 -16.64
CA VAL A 111 0.83 7.92 -15.50
C VAL A 111 2.14 7.25 -15.89
N ARG A 112 2.27 6.72 -17.12
CA ARG A 112 3.44 5.99 -17.64
C ARG A 112 3.93 4.90 -16.68
N PRO A 113 3.07 3.94 -16.28
CA PRO A 113 3.39 2.96 -15.25
C PRO A 113 4.58 2.09 -15.65
N PRO A 114 5.55 1.81 -14.74
CA PRO A 114 6.75 1.05 -15.06
C PRO A 114 6.54 -0.47 -15.08
N GLY A 115 5.40 -0.97 -14.59
CA GLY A 115 5.13 -2.38 -14.44
C GLY A 115 5.20 -3.17 -15.76
N PRO A 116 5.65 -4.45 -15.70
CA PRO A 116 5.84 -5.28 -16.90
C PRO A 116 4.51 -5.57 -17.62
N GLY A 117 3.40 -5.70 -16.90
CA GLY A 117 2.08 -5.93 -17.50
C GLY A 117 1.59 -4.78 -18.39
N TRP A 118 2.14 -3.58 -18.25
CA TRP A 118 1.82 -2.40 -19.05
C TRP A 118 2.66 -2.27 -20.34
N ALA A 119 3.64 -3.15 -20.56
CA ALA A 119 4.61 -3.02 -21.66
C ALA A 119 3.92 -2.94 -23.03
N ARG A 120 2.94 -3.81 -23.31
CA ARG A 120 2.22 -3.83 -24.60
C ARG A 120 1.45 -2.54 -24.86
N LEU A 121 0.77 -2.01 -23.82
CA LEU A 121 0.01 -0.76 -23.93
C LEU A 121 0.94 0.45 -24.10
N ARG A 122 2.07 0.50 -23.39
CA ARG A 122 3.07 1.55 -23.58
C ARG A 122 3.62 1.56 -25.00
N GLN A 123 3.92 0.40 -25.57
CA GLN A 123 4.38 0.28 -26.97
C GLN A 123 3.31 0.77 -27.96
N ARG A 124 2.04 0.39 -27.75
CA ARG A 124 0.91 0.83 -28.58
C ARG A 124 0.75 2.37 -28.57
N VAL A 125 0.90 2.97 -27.40
CA VAL A 125 0.73 4.42 -27.19
C VAL A 125 1.99 5.22 -27.55
N GLY A 126 3.16 4.55 -27.73
CA GLY A 126 4.42 5.21 -28.04
C GLY A 126 5.03 5.99 -26.88
N VAL A 127 4.81 5.56 -25.64
CA VAL A 127 5.36 6.22 -24.46
C VAL A 127 6.32 5.31 -23.69
N THR A 128 7.36 5.94 -23.14
CA THR A 128 8.32 5.28 -22.25
C THR A 128 7.94 5.53 -20.79
N PRO A 129 8.22 4.59 -19.88
CA PRO A 129 8.00 4.84 -18.45
C PRO A 129 8.89 5.97 -17.96
N LEU A 130 8.40 6.77 -16.99
CA LEU A 130 9.15 7.88 -16.41
C LEU A 130 10.43 7.38 -15.70
N GLU A 131 10.35 6.20 -15.09
CA GLU A 131 11.47 5.54 -14.42
C GLU A 131 11.43 4.04 -14.68
N THR A 132 12.58 3.41 -14.59
CA THR A 132 12.66 1.94 -14.65
C THR A 132 12.22 1.33 -13.33
N LEU A 133 11.63 0.13 -13.37
CA LEU A 133 11.18 -0.57 -12.18
C LEU A 133 12.30 -0.75 -11.12
N PRO A 134 13.54 -1.12 -11.47
CA PRO A 134 14.66 -1.20 -10.51
C PRO A 134 14.98 0.15 -9.84
N ALA A 135 14.92 1.25 -10.58
CA ALA A 135 15.15 2.59 -10.03
C ALA A 135 14.05 2.97 -9.02
N LEU A 136 12.80 2.67 -9.37
CA LEU A 136 11.66 2.91 -8.48
C LEU A 136 11.75 2.06 -7.21
N LEU A 137 12.08 0.77 -7.33
CA LEU A 137 12.25 -0.12 -6.19
C LEU A 137 13.39 0.34 -5.27
N ARG A 138 14.52 0.75 -5.84
CA ARG A 138 15.63 1.32 -5.08
C ARG A 138 15.20 2.55 -4.29
N ARG A 139 14.48 3.49 -4.92
CA ARG A 139 13.95 4.68 -4.24
C ARG A 139 12.96 4.32 -3.15
N PHE A 140 12.07 3.37 -3.41
CA PHE A 140 11.12 2.87 -2.41
C PHE A 140 11.84 2.31 -1.19
N LEU A 141 12.87 1.45 -1.38
CA LEU A 141 13.65 0.88 -0.29
C LEU A 141 14.41 1.96 0.50
N LEU A 142 15.03 2.92 -0.20
CA LEU A 142 15.71 4.02 0.45
C LEU A 142 14.75 4.92 1.24
N ALA A 143 13.57 5.22 0.70
CA ALA A 143 12.55 6.01 1.40
C ALA A 143 12.04 5.28 2.66
N ASN A 144 11.84 3.95 2.59
CA ASN A 144 11.52 3.14 3.76
C ASN A 144 12.69 3.14 4.77
N GLY A 145 13.94 3.09 4.30
CA GLY A 145 15.12 3.22 5.16
C GLY A 145 15.15 4.55 5.92
N VAL A 146 14.78 5.66 5.28
CA VAL A 146 14.63 6.96 5.95
C VAL A 146 13.51 6.91 6.99
N LEU A 147 12.34 6.39 6.62
CA LEU A 147 11.18 6.32 7.52
C LEU A 147 11.48 5.46 8.75
N PHE A 148 11.90 4.21 8.54
CA PHE A 148 12.16 3.28 9.64
C PHE A 148 13.42 3.67 10.43
N GLY A 149 14.47 4.17 9.78
CA GLY A 149 15.65 4.66 10.44
C GLY A 149 15.35 5.83 11.38
N GLY A 150 14.50 6.77 10.94
CA GLY A 150 14.02 7.88 11.77
C GLY A 150 13.12 7.41 12.90
N LEU A 151 12.10 6.60 12.60
CA LEU A 151 11.11 6.15 13.58
C LEU A 151 11.75 5.27 14.66
N LEU A 152 12.49 4.24 14.24
CA LEU A 152 13.13 3.29 15.16
C LEU A 152 14.32 3.94 15.89
N GLY A 153 15.09 4.80 15.21
CA GLY A 153 16.18 5.53 15.83
C GLY A 153 15.73 6.44 16.95
N THR A 154 14.71 7.27 16.71
CA THR A 154 14.14 8.15 17.74
C THR A 154 13.46 7.36 18.86
N GLY A 155 12.71 6.29 18.53
CA GLY A 155 12.09 5.40 19.52
C GLY A 155 13.14 4.72 20.42
N ALA A 156 14.25 4.26 19.87
CA ALA A 156 15.33 3.64 20.62
C ALA A 156 16.00 4.63 21.60
N PHE A 157 16.18 5.88 21.23
CA PHE A 157 16.69 6.92 22.16
C PHE A 157 15.72 7.17 23.31
N LEU A 158 14.42 7.21 23.06
CA LEU A 158 13.40 7.36 24.11
C LEU A 158 13.41 6.18 25.09
N LEU A 159 13.75 4.99 24.60
CA LEU A 159 13.89 3.78 25.41
C LEU A 159 15.30 3.58 26.00
N HIS A 160 16.16 4.59 25.94
CA HIS A 160 17.56 4.57 26.43
C HIS A 160 18.45 3.51 25.75
N GLN A 161 18.06 3.00 24.58
CA GLN A 161 18.84 2.04 23.79
C GLN A 161 19.80 2.79 22.84
N GLN A 162 20.89 3.31 23.36
CA GLN A 162 21.82 4.18 22.65
C GLN A 162 22.35 3.58 21.33
N LEU A 163 22.80 2.32 21.35
CA LEU A 163 23.33 1.66 20.15
C LEU A 163 22.29 1.54 19.03
N ALA A 164 21.08 1.13 19.36
CA ALA A 164 19.97 1.06 18.40
C ALA A 164 19.57 2.45 17.88
N GLY A 165 19.60 3.47 18.74
CA GLY A 165 19.34 4.86 18.36
C GLY A 165 20.34 5.38 17.32
N TRP A 166 21.64 5.21 17.59
CA TRP A 166 22.69 5.64 16.64
C TRP A 166 22.67 4.86 15.33
N SER A 167 22.41 3.54 15.37
CA SER A 167 22.29 2.74 14.15
C SER A 167 21.09 3.19 13.28
N GLY A 168 19.95 3.50 13.90
CA GLY A 168 18.78 4.05 13.20
C GLY A 168 19.06 5.39 12.54
N LEU A 169 19.73 6.33 13.25
CA LEU A 169 20.13 7.63 12.68
C LEU A 169 21.16 7.47 11.56
N ALA A 170 22.12 6.57 11.70
CA ALA A 170 23.11 6.27 10.65
C ALA A 170 22.41 5.75 9.37
N LEU A 171 21.46 4.83 9.53
CA LEU A 171 20.65 4.34 8.42
C LEU A 171 19.85 5.47 7.75
N LEU A 172 19.19 6.33 8.52
CA LEU A 172 18.46 7.49 8.01
C LEU A 172 19.37 8.39 7.17
N VAL A 173 20.51 8.81 7.73
CA VAL A 173 21.46 9.71 7.05
C VAL A 173 21.98 9.07 5.77
N LEU A 174 22.38 7.79 5.81
CA LEU A 174 22.85 7.06 4.64
C LEU A 174 21.77 7.01 3.54
N CYS A 175 20.55 6.66 3.90
CA CYS A 175 19.44 6.58 2.94
C CYS A 175 19.10 7.96 2.34
N VAL A 176 19.13 9.04 3.13
CA VAL A 176 18.93 10.41 2.64
C VAL A 176 20.02 10.81 1.64
N LEU A 177 21.29 10.52 1.95
CA LEU A 177 22.40 10.84 1.04
C LEU A 177 22.30 10.06 -0.27
N LEU A 178 21.95 8.76 -0.22
CA LEU A 178 21.74 7.94 -1.40
C LEU A 178 20.54 8.39 -2.24
N LEU A 179 19.44 8.82 -1.60
CA LEU A 179 18.28 9.39 -2.30
C LEU A 179 18.65 10.70 -3.00
N ARG A 180 19.38 11.58 -2.33
CA ARG A 180 19.85 12.84 -2.96
C ARG A 180 20.71 12.58 -4.19
N ARG A 181 21.66 11.65 -4.11
CA ARG A 181 22.49 11.24 -5.26
C ARG A 181 21.65 10.68 -6.40
N SER A 182 20.70 9.80 -6.09
CA SER A 182 19.78 9.22 -7.08
C SER A 182 18.94 10.28 -7.80
N ASN A 183 18.48 11.31 -7.08
CA ASN A 183 17.71 12.40 -7.67
C ASN A 183 18.55 13.30 -8.57
N GLN A 184 19.79 13.59 -8.20
CA GLN A 184 20.71 14.38 -9.02
C GLN A 184 21.06 13.68 -10.34
N GLN A 185 21.29 12.36 -10.31
CA GLN A 185 21.53 11.57 -11.52
C GLN A 185 20.36 11.61 -12.50
N ASN A 186 19.12 11.52 -12.01
CA ASN A 186 17.94 11.58 -12.87
C ASN A 186 17.70 12.99 -13.44
N ALA A 187 18.01 14.04 -12.68
CA ALA A 187 17.91 15.42 -13.15
C ALA A 187 18.94 15.71 -14.27
N ALA A 188 20.11 15.08 -14.21
CA ALA A 188 21.15 15.22 -15.23
C ALA A 188 20.89 14.42 -16.52
N THR A 189 20.01 13.41 -16.48
CA THR A 189 19.66 12.55 -17.64
C THR A 189 18.30 12.92 -18.25
N SER A 190 17.58 13.89 -17.71
CA SER A 190 16.34 14.43 -18.27
C SER A 190 16.67 15.51 -19.29
N PRO A 191 16.35 15.33 -20.61
CA PRO A 191 16.59 16.33 -21.65
C PRO A 191 15.72 17.57 -21.47
#